data_bbb069c6acbe6faa332f54b7a03da827
#
_entry.id   bbb069c6acbe6faa332f54b7a03da827
#
_cell.length_a   1.000
_cell.length_b   1.000
_cell.length_c   1.000
_cell.angle_alpha   90.00
_cell.angle_beta   90.00
_cell.angle_gamma   90.00
#
_symmetry.space_group_name_H-M   'P 1'
#
loop_
_entity.id
_entity.type
_entity.pdbx_description
1 polymer ?
#
loop_
_entity_poly.entity_id
_entity_poly.type
_entity_poly.pdbx_seq_one_letter_code
_entity_poly.pdbx_strand_id
1 'polypeptide(L)'
;MATKLENYVQMAGQTAAGITENRENWTAFLRTASKLYRYQFTDQLLIHAQRPQATACAEFDLWNKRMRRYIRRGSKGIGLVSLRNGRPSLRYVFDVADTGKRRDARELTLWHYKNEYTDAVTKHLEDYFGVEENKGLVELFGTVCVKCARGFWKKYGGDVISSAAGSLLESLDDHSLCIRFCNLLVYSVCYMILIRCGYDSK
;
A
#
# COMPACT_ATOMS: atom_id res chain seq x y z
N MET A 1 7.24 -31.67 -5.51
CA MET A 1 7.69 -30.49 -4.73
C MET A 1 7.18 -29.24 -5.42
N ALA A 2 6.59 -28.32 -4.67
CA ALA A 2 6.16 -27.04 -5.23
C ALA A 2 7.37 -26.26 -5.78
N THR A 3 7.18 -25.60 -6.91
CA THR A 3 8.21 -24.74 -7.50
C THR A 3 8.41 -23.48 -6.63
N LYS A 4 9.55 -22.83 -6.80
CA LYS A 4 9.81 -21.58 -6.09
C LYS A 4 8.74 -20.52 -6.37
N LEU A 5 8.23 -20.47 -7.59
CA LEU A 5 7.14 -19.57 -7.99
C LEU A 5 5.84 -19.89 -7.24
N GLU A 6 5.45 -21.16 -7.21
CA GLU A 6 4.25 -21.61 -6.50
C GLU A 6 4.31 -21.24 -5.01
N ASN A 7 5.49 -21.39 -4.38
CA ASN A 7 5.68 -20.97 -2.98
C ASN A 7 5.41 -19.48 -2.76
N TYR A 8 5.81 -18.59 -3.69
CA TYR A 8 5.52 -17.18 -3.58
C TYR A 8 4.05 -16.84 -3.83
N VAL A 9 3.40 -17.54 -4.76
CA VAL A 9 1.95 -17.40 -4.99
C VAL A 9 1.18 -17.83 -3.73
N GLN A 10 1.56 -18.97 -3.15
CA GLN A 10 0.98 -19.46 -1.91
C GLN A 10 1.22 -18.48 -0.75
N MET A 11 2.43 -17.95 -0.62
CA MET A 11 2.76 -16.92 0.39
C MET A 11 1.87 -15.69 0.26
N ALA A 12 1.64 -15.19 -0.96
CA ALA A 12 0.74 -14.05 -1.17
C ALA A 12 -0.69 -14.35 -0.71
N GLY A 13 -1.23 -15.53 -1.05
CA GLY A 13 -2.55 -15.97 -0.61
C GLY A 13 -2.66 -16.11 0.92
N GLN A 14 -1.67 -16.73 1.56
CA GLN A 14 -1.63 -16.86 3.02
C GLN A 14 -1.52 -15.51 3.70
N THR A 15 -0.71 -14.59 3.15
CA THR A 15 -0.61 -13.24 3.69
C THR A 15 -1.92 -12.48 3.52
N ALA A 16 -2.59 -12.61 2.37
CA ALA A 16 -3.89 -11.97 2.16
C ALA A 16 -4.94 -12.47 3.18
N ALA A 17 -4.97 -13.75 3.48
CA ALA A 17 -5.82 -14.30 4.52
C ALA A 17 -5.43 -13.75 5.92
N GLY A 18 -4.14 -13.82 6.26
CA GLY A 18 -3.65 -13.41 7.58
C GLY A 18 -3.86 -11.93 7.90
N ILE A 19 -3.73 -11.02 6.93
CA ILE A 19 -3.95 -9.59 7.17
C ILE A 19 -5.42 -9.24 7.45
N THR A 20 -6.35 -10.11 7.08
CA THR A 20 -7.79 -9.91 7.29
C THR A 20 -8.33 -10.58 8.56
N GLU A 21 -7.51 -11.32 9.29
CA GLU A 21 -7.95 -12.03 10.49
C GLU A 21 -8.33 -11.09 11.65
N ASN A 22 -7.59 -9.99 11.79
CA ASN A 22 -7.83 -9.04 12.86
C ASN A 22 -7.36 -7.63 12.48
N ARG A 23 -7.73 -6.65 13.30
CA ARG A 23 -7.39 -5.23 13.10
C ARG A 23 -5.88 -4.99 13.16
N GLU A 24 -5.18 -5.66 14.04
CA GLU A 24 -3.74 -5.50 14.26
C GLU A 24 -2.96 -5.90 13.01
N ASN A 25 -3.28 -7.05 12.44
CA ASN A 25 -2.67 -7.53 11.19
C ASN A 25 -2.98 -6.58 10.03
N TRP A 26 -4.23 -6.11 9.93
CA TRP A 26 -4.64 -5.16 8.91
C TRP A 26 -3.85 -3.84 9.00
N THR A 27 -3.77 -3.25 10.19
CA THR A 27 -3.03 -2.00 10.38
C THR A 27 -1.53 -2.17 10.19
N ALA A 28 -0.95 -3.31 10.58
CA ALA A 28 0.46 -3.64 10.30
C ALA A 28 0.74 -3.70 8.80
N PHE A 29 -0.15 -4.33 8.02
CA PHE A 29 -0.07 -4.33 6.57
C PHE A 29 -0.21 -2.91 5.99
N LEU A 30 -1.19 -2.11 6.43
CA LEU A 30 -1.37 -0.74 5.96
C LEU A 30 -0.15 0.15 6.22
N ARG A 31 0.58 -0.06 7.33
CA ARG A 31 1.87 0.62 7.60
C ARG A 31 2.93 0.27 6.55
N THR A 32 3.00 -0.97 6.12
CA THR A 32 3.90 -1.38 5.03
C THR A 32 3.44 -0.79 3.70
N ALA A 33 2.17 -0.95 3.37
CA ALA A 33 1.56 -0.48 2.13
C ALA A 33 1.67 1.05 1.95
N SER A 34 1.53 1.83 3.03
CA SER A 34 1.66 3.29 3.00
C SER A 34 3.01 3.75 2.48
N LYS A 35 4.10 3.04 2.78
CA LYS A 35 5.45 3.33 2.31
C LYS A 35 5.68 2.85 0.87
N LEU A 36 4.97 1.80 0.49
CA LEU A 36 5.13 1.07 -0.78
C LEU A 36 3.94 1.27 -1.73
N TYR A 37 3.22 2.36 -1.63
CA TYR A 37 1.96 2.64 -2.33
C TYR A 37 2.05 2.56 -3.88
N ARG A 38 3.25 2.61 -4.45
CA ARG A 38 3.49 2.45 -5.89
C ARG A 38 3.55 0.99 -6.35
N TYR A 39 3.69 0.07 -5.40
CA TYR A 39 3.65 -1.36 -5.70
C TYR A 39 2.22 -1.84 -5.83
N GLN A 40 1.99 -2.82 -6.70
CA GLN A 40 0.69 -3.48 -6.80
C GLN A 40 0.36 -4.22 -5.49
N PHE A 41 -0.91 -4.47 -5.23
CA PHE A 41 -1.37 -5.10 -3.98
C PHE A 41 -0.65 -6.43 -3.69
N THR A 42 -0.54 -7.31 -4.70
CA THR A 42 0.17 -8.59 -4.55
C THR A 42 1.64 -8.41 -4.18
N ASP A 43 2.32 -7.40 -4.78
CA ASP A 43 3.70 -7.09 -4.42
C ASP A 43 3.80 -6.58 -2.98
N GLN A 44 2.85 -5.72 -2.55
CA GLN A 44 2.81 -5.23 -1.18
C GLN A 44 2.61 -6.36 -0.17
N LEU A 45 1.75 -7.35 -0.47
CA LEU A 45 1.58 -8.56 0.33
C LEU A 45 2.88 -9.33 0.46
N LEU A 46 3.57 -9.58 -0.66
CA LEU A 46 4.83 -10.31 -0.67
C LEU A 46 5.95 -9.56 0.04
N ILE A 47 6.01 -8.23 -0.08
CA ILE A 47 6.98 -7.43 0.65
C ILE A 47 6.66 -7.46 2.15
N HIS A 48 5.39 -7.29 2.52
CA HIS A 48 4.96 -7.34 3.92
C HIS A 48 5.30 -8.69 4.58
N ALA A 49 5.02 -9.80 3.90
CA ALA A 49 5.32 -11.14 4.39
C ALA A 49 6.81 -11.38 4.64
N GLN A 50 7.68 -10.85 3.76
CA GLN A 50 9.12 -11.09 3.82
C GLN A 50 9.86 -10.02 4.63
N ARG A 51 9.36 -8.78 4.64
CA ARG A 51 9.96 -7.62 5.32
C ARG A 51 8.92 -6.55 5.66
N PRO A 52 8.14 -6.70 6.74
CA PRO A 52 7.08 -5.76 7.10
C PRO A 52 7.56 -4.32 7.35
N GLN A 53 8.82 -4.13 7.75
CA GLN A 53 9.42 -2.82 7.98
C GLN A 53 10.07 -2.16 6.75
N ALA A 54 9.93 -2.75 5.57
CA ALA A 54 10.46 -2.17 4.33
C ALA A 54 9.99 -0.73 4.12
N THR A 55 10.90 0.11 3.62
CA THR A 55 10.64 1.54 3.45
C THR A 55 10.73 1.99 2.00
N ALA A 56 11.72 1.51 1.25
CA ALA A 56 11.91 1.84 -0.15
C ALA A 56 12.58 0.67 -0.86
N CYS A 57 11.80 -0.06 -1.62
CA CYS A 57 12.27 -1.22 -2.36
C CYS A 57 12.52 -0.89 -3.83
N ALA A 58 13.57 -1.48 -4.39
CA ALA A 58 13.83 -1.42 -5.83
C ALA A 58 14.69 -2.60 -6.29
N GLU A 59 14.68 -2.84 -7.60
CA GLU A 59 15.52 -3.85 -8.23
C GLU A 59 17.00 -3.51 -8.14
N PHE A 60 17.85 -4.54 -8.23
CA PHE A 60 19.29 -4.42 -8.16
C PHE A 60 19.85 -3.34 -9.10
N ASP A 61 19.38 -3.32 -10.35
CA ASP A 61 19.86 -2.37 -11.36
C ASP A 61 19.55 -0.91 -11.01
N LEU A 62 18.40 -0.64 -10.40
CA LEU A 62 18.09 0.72 -9.95
C LEU A 62 19.06 1.14 -8.84
N TRP A 63 19.28 0.29 -7.85
CA TRP A 63 20.23 0.60 -6.77
C TRP A 63 21.64 0.79 -7.31
N ASN A 64 22.11 -0.17 -8.12
CA ASN A 64 23.50 -0.22 -8.55
C ASN A 64 23.83 0.83 -9.62
N LYS A 65 23.00 0.93 -10.68
CA LYS A 65 23.29 1.77 -11.84
C LYS A 65 22.81 3.20 -11.66
N ARG A 66 21.55 3.40 -11.17
CA ARG A 66 20.95 4.73 -11.07
C ARG A 66 21.27 5.44 -9.76
N MET A 67 21.16 4.72 -8.63
CA MET A 67 21.38 5.30 -7.30
C MET A 67 22.83 5.24 -6.85
N ARG A 68 23.70 4.53 -7.59
CA ARG A 68 25.12 4.34 -7.25
C ARG A 68 25.31 3.77 -5.85
N ARG A 69 24.42 2.85 -5.48
CA ARG A 69 24.43 2.13 -4.21
C ARG A 69 24.70 0.65 -4.49
N TYR A 70 25.38 -0.03 -3.60
CA TYR A 70 25.60 -1.48 -3.71
C TYR A 70 24.71 -2.23 -2.72
N ILE A 71 24.30 -3.43 -3.08
CA ILE A 71 23.61 -4.34 -2.14
C ILE A 71 24.66 -4.91 -1.20
N ARG A 72 24.42 -4.82 0.10
CA ARG A 72 25.33 -5.36 1.12
C ARG A 72 25.44 -6.87 1.00
N ARG A 73 26.63 -7.40 1.23
CA ARG A 73 26.86 -8.86 1.23
C ARG A 73 25.97 -9.53 2.29
N GLY A 74 25.31 -10.62 1.91
CA GLY A 74 24.40 -11.35 2.79
C GLY A 74 22.96 -10.84 2.79
N SER A 75 22.66 -9.69 2.15
CA SER A 75 21.26 -9.23 2.01
C SER A 75 20.46 -10.21 1.16
N LYS A 76 19.27 -10.53 1.64
CA LYS A 76 18.32 -11.40 0.91
C LYS A 76 17.36 -10.54 0.10
N GLY A 77 17.26 -10.81 -1.21
CA GLY A 77 16.28 -10.18 -2.07
C GLY A 77 14.86 -10.59 -1.70
N ILE A 78 13.95 -9.64 -1.71
CA ILE A 78 12.51 -9.85 -1.53
C ILE A 78 11.97 -10.35 -2.86
N GLY A 79 11.41 -11.56 -2.90
CA GLY A 79 10.86 -12.16 -4.12
C GLY A 79 9.47 -11.65 -4.40
N LEU A 80 9.24 -11.23 -5.63
CA LEU A 80 7.96 -10.77 -6.15
C LEU A 80 7.56 -11.59 -7.36
N VAL A 81 6.26 -11.78 -7.56
CA VAL A 81 5.71 -12.44 -8.75
C VAL A 81 5.38 -11.38 -9.79
N SER A 82 5.85 -11.57 -11.01
CA SER A 82 5.59 -10.69 -12.14
C SER A 82 5.20 -11.50 -13.38
N LEU A 83 4.60 -10.84 -14.35
CA LEU A 83 4.35 -11.42 -15.67
C LEU A 83 5.46 -10.97 -16.63
N ARG A 84 6.19 -11.91 -17.20
CA ARG A 84 7.16 -11.66 -18.24
C ARG A 84 6.73 -12.38 -19.51
N ASN A 85 6.43 -11.64 -20.56
CA ASN A 85 5.89 -12.19 -21.82
C ASN A 85 4.65 -13.07 -21.60
N GLY A 86 3.72 -12.61 -20.74
CA GLY A 86 2.50 -13.36 -20.39
C GLY A 86 2.71 -14.57 -19.47
N ARG A 87 3.94 -14.88 -19.06
CA ARG A 87 4.25 -15.99 -18.16
C ARG A 87 4.65 -15.51 -16.77
N PRO A 88 4.13 -16.14 -15.71
CA PRO A 88 4.55 -15.84 -14.35
C PRO A 88 6.06 -16.07 -14.17
N SER A 89 6.73 -15.12 -13.54
CA SER A 89 8.17 -15.16 -13.29
C SER A 89 8.48 -14.50 -11.95
N LEU A 90 9.65 -14.81 -11.39
CA LEU A 90 10.13 -14.16 -10.17
C LEU A 90 11.05 -12.97 -10.53
N ARG A 91 10.86 -11.88 -9.82
CA ARG A 91 11.81 -10.75 -9.75
C ARG A 91 12.18 -10.48 -8.30
N TYR A 92 13.30 -9.84 -8.09
CA TYR A 92 13.79 -9.55 -6.74
C TYR A 92 14.01 -8.06 -6.56
N VAL A 93 13.54 -7.56 -5.42
CA VAL A 93 13.80 -6.20 -4.98
C VAL A 93 14.57 -6.22 -3.66
N PHE A 94 15.25 -5.13 -3.36
CA PHE A 94 16.00 -4.93 -2.13
C PHE A 94 15.53 -3.63 -1.48
N ASP A 95 15.36 -3.66 -0.17
CA ASP A 95 15.06 -2.45 0.59
C ASP A 95 16.30 -1.53 0.68
N VAL A 96 16.09 -0.24 0.82
CA VAL A 96 17.18 0.72 1.00
C VAL A 96 18.09 0.38 2.17
N ALA A 97 17.55 -0.23 3.23
CA ALA A 97 18.33 -0.69 4.38
C ALA A 97 19.32 -1.79 4.04
N ASP A 98 19.13 -2.52 2.93
CA ASP A 98 20.08 -3.52 2.43
C ASP A 98 21.20 -2.92 1.60
N THR A 99 21.20 -1.61 1.37
CA THR A 99 22.13 -0.97 0.46
C THR A 99 23.19 -0.18 1.21
N GLY A 100 24.39 -0.09 0.62
CA GLY A 100 25.47 0.79 1.04
C GLY A 100 25.71 1.89 0.00
N LYS A 101 26.16 3.08 0.45
CA LYS A 101 26.50 4.21 -0.41
C LYS A 101 27.89 4.01 -1.02
N ARG A 102 28.05 4.25 -2.34
CA ARG A 102 29.35 4.47 -2.97
C ARG A 102 29.73 5.93 -2.82
N ARG A 103 30.96 6.29 -3.15
CA ARG A 103 31.48 7.67 -3.05
C ARG A 103 30.63 8.66 -3.87
N ASP A 104 30.10 8.22 -4.99
CA ASP A 104 29.23 8.96 -5.92
C ASP A 104 27.74 8.59 -5.79
N ALA A 105 27.33 8.02 -4.64
CA ALA A 105 25.94 7.63 -4.40
C ALA A 105 25.03 8.85 -4.42
N ARG A 106 23.90 8.71 -5.12
CA ARG A 106 22.84 9.71 -5.10
C ARG A 106 22.13 9.68 -3.75
N GLU A 107 21.78 10.87 -3.26
CA GLU A 107 20.93 10.96 -2.07
C GLU A 107 19.54 10.40 -2.36
N LEU A 108 19.03 9.64 -1.41
CA LEU A 108 17.69 9.10 -1.47
C LEU A 108 16.76 10.02 -0.68
N THR A 109 16.01 10.84 -1.40
CA THR A 109 14.97 11.65 -0.78
C THR A 109 13.71 10.81 -0.67
N LEU A 110 13.47 10.23 0.51
CA LEU A 110 12.17 9.65 0.83
C LEU A 110 11.19 10.79 1.07
N TRP A 111 10.03 10.69 0.45
CA TRP A 111 8.99 11.68 0.65
C TRP A 111 8.54 11.68 2.13
N HIS A 112 8.47 12.87 2.69
CA HIS A 112 7.85 13.13 3.99
C HIS A 112 7.04 14.42 3.89
N TYR A 113 5.96 14.47 4.64
CA TYR A 113 5.12 15.66 4.73
C TYR A 113 5.87 16.77 5.46
N LYS A 114 5.69 18.02 4.99
CA LYS A 114 6.21 19.21 5.66
C LYS A 114 5.07 20.18 5.88
N ASN A 115 4.97 20.70 7.09
CA ASN A 115 3.91 21.62 7.48
C ASN A 115 3.86 22.90 6.62
N GLU A 116 4.99 23.31 6.05
CA GLU A 116 5.06 24.47 5.14
C GLU A 116 4.17 24.33 3.89
N TYR A 117 3.77 23.09 3.54
CA TYR A 117 2.92 22.80 2.37
C TYR A 117 1.45 22.61 2.74
N THR A 118 1.07 22.76 4.03
CA THR A 118 -0.30 22.47 4.48
C THR A 118 -1.33 23.27 3.68
N ASP A 119 -1.19 24.58 3.59
CA ASP A 119 -2.15 25.45 2.91
C ASP A 119 -2.24 25.14 1.41
N ALA A 120 -1.09 24.90 0.77
CA ALA A 120 -1.06 24.56 -0.65
C ALA A 120 -1.71 23.20 -0.94
N VAL A 121 -1.49 22.21 -0.06
CA VAL A 121 -2.10 20.87 -0.18
C VAL A 121 -3.61 20.96 0.09
N THR A 122 -4.03 21.68 1.12
CA THR A 122 -5.43 21.91 1.45
C THR A 122 -6.16 22.51 0.25
N LYS A 123 -5.70 23.64 -0.24
CA LYS A 123 -6.30 24.31 -1.39
C LYS A 123 -6.36 23.42 -2.62
N HIS A 124 -5.29 22.70 -2.93
CA HIS A 124 -5.28 21.79 -4.08
C HIS A 124 -6.30 20.66 -3.96
N LEU A 125 -6.45 20.10 -2.76
CA LEU A 125 -7.44 19.03 -2.52
C LEU A 125 -8.88 19.59 -2.60
N GLU A 126 -9.14 20.77 -2.04
CA GLU A 126 -10.43 21.44 -2.14
C GLU A 126 -10.82 21.70 -3.59
N ASP A 127 -9.91 22.30 -4.36
CA ASP A 127 -10.12 22.63 -5.77
C ASP A 127 -10.32 21.35 -6.62
N TYR A 128 -9.46 20.34 -6.44
CA TYR A 128 -9.50 19.11 -7.24
C TYR A 128 -10.72 18.24 -6.95
N PHE A 129 -11.08 18.11 -5.69
CA PHE A 129 -12.22 17.27 -5.28
C PHE A 129 -13.53 18.05 -5.20
N GLY A 130 -13.53 19.36 -5.32
CA GLY A 130 -14.73 20.20 -5.16
C GLY A 130 -15.35 20.00 -3.78
N VAL A 131 -14.55 20.12 -2.75
CA VAL A 131 -14.94 20.02 -1.33
C VAL A 131 -14.40 21.22 -0.60
N GLU A 132 -15.11 21.68 0.42
CA GLU A 132 -14.67 22.73 1.32
C GLU A 132 -14.62 22.15 2.74
N GLU A 133 -13.51 22.34 3.44
CA GLU A 133 -13.35 21.88 4.80
C GLU A 133 -12.65 22.95 5.64
N ASN A 134 -13.39 23.53 6.57
CA ASN A 134 -12.89 24.61 7.43
C ASN A 134 -12.26 24.11 8.74
N LYS A 135 -12.13 22.80 8.93
CA LYS A 135 -11.68 22.18 10.18
C LYS A 135 -10.22 21.74 10.16
N GLY A 136 -9.58 21.79 9.00
CA GLY A 136 -8.16 21.45 8.85
C GLY A 136 -7.89 20.25 7.93
N LEU A 137 -6.60 19.99 7.68
CA LEU A 137 -6.15 19.02 6.68
C LEU A 137 -6.56 17.57 6.99
N VAL A 138 -6.62 17.20 8.28
CA VAL A 138 -6.98 15.82 8.68
C VAL A 138 -8.45 15.54 8.35
N GLU A 139 -9.32 16.47 8.67
CA GLU A 139 -10.76 16.40 8.37
C GLU A 139 -11.00 16.43 6.87
N LEU A 140 -10.23 17.26 6.14
CA LEU A 140 -10.27 17.31 4.68
C LEU A 140 -9.90 15.95 4.07
N PHE A 141 -8.87 15.27 4.58
CA PHE A 141 -8.57 13.89 4.14
C PHE A 141 -9.75 12.95 4.34
N GLY A 142 -10.43 13.04 5.48
CA GLY A 142 -11.64 12.26 5.73
C GLY A 142 -12.73 12.50 4.68
N THR A 143 -13.03 13.77 4.43
CA THR A 143 -14.05 14.20 3.45
C THR A 143 -13.72 13.72 2.04
N VAL A 144 -12.47 13.90 1.61
CA VAL A 144 -11.98 13.43 0.31
C VAL A 144 -12.06 11.90 0.21
N CYS A 145 -11.64 11.17 1.25
CA CYS A 145 -11.71 9.72 1.27
C CYS A 145 -13.15 9.20 1.18
N VAL A 146 -14.11 9.85 1.85
CA VAL A 146 -15.55 9.51 1.73
C VAL A 146 -16.03 9.71 0.30
N LYS A 147 -15.66 10.83 -0.34
CA LYS A 147 -16.04 11.11 -1.73
C LYS A 147 -15.46 10.04 -2.68
N CYS A 148 -14.20 9.69 -2.51
CA CYS A 148 -13.54 8.64 -3.27
C CYS A 148 -14.19 7.27 -3.05
N ALA A 149 -14.47 6.88 -1.81
CA ALA A 149 -15.09 5.59 -1.48
C ALA A 149 -16.46 5.42 -2.12
N ARG A 150 -17.28 6.48 -2.12
CA ARG A 150 -18.57 6.49 -2.85
C ARG A 150 -18.38 6.32 -4.35
N GLY A 151 -17.36 6.94 -4.94
CA GLY A 151 -17.01 6.75 -6.35
C GLY A 151 -16.59 5.30 -6.66
N PHE A 152 -15.80 4.70 -5.78
CA PHE A 152 -15.42 3.29 -5.89
C PHE A 152 -16.60 2.35 -5.77
N TRP A 153 -17.53 2.60 -4.83
CA TRP A 153 -18.76 1.82 -4.73
C TRP A 153 -19.60 1.87 -6.01
N LYS A 154 -19.79 3.04 -6.61
CA LYS A 154 -20.50 3.18 -7.89
C LYS A 154 -19.87 2.33 -9.00
N LYS A 155 -18.56 2.15 -8.98
CA LYS A 155 -17.81 1.41 -10.00
C LYS A 155 -17.72 -0.09 -9.72
N TYR A 156 -17.53 -0.47 -8.48
CA TYR A 156 -17.19 -1.84 -8.07
C TYR A 156 -18.21 -2.48 -7.12
N GLY A 157 -19.28 -1.79 -6.77
CA GLY A 157 -20.28 -2.29 -5.82
C GLY A 157 -20.90 -3.62 -6.25
N GLY A 158 -21.16 -3.81 -7.56
CA GLY A 158 -21.62 -5.08 -8.08
C GLY A 158 -20.66 -6.25 -7.86
N ASP A 159 -19.36 -6.01 -8.01
CA ASP A 159 -18.32 -7.02 -7.74
C ASP A 159 -18.27 -7.36 -6.24
N VAL A 160 -18.43 -6.35 -5.37
CA VAL A 160 -18.46 -6.53 -3.91
C VAL A 160 -19.66 -7.36 -3.50
N ILE A 161 -20.87 -7.03 -4.01
CA ILE A 161 -22.09 -7.78 -3.75
C ILE A 161 -21.93 -9.23 -4.21
N SER A 162 -21.42 -9.45 -5.43
CA SER A 162 -21.20 -10.79 -5.95
C SER A 162 -20.19 -11.58 -5.11
N SER A 163 -19.17 -10.92 -4.57
CA SER A 163 -18.16 -11.55 -3.72
C SER A 163 -18.64 -11.82 -2.28
N ALA A 164 -19.74 -11.20 -1.86
CA ALA A 164 -20.36 -11.45 -0.56
C ALA A 164 -21.07 -12.81 -0.51
N ALA A 165 -21.51 -13.34 -1.65
CA ALA A 165 -22.17 -14.65 -1.74
C ALA A 165 -21.25 -15.77 -1.22
N GLY A 166 -21.77 -16.65 -0.37
CA GLY A 166 -21.01 -17.71 0.29
C GLY A 166 -20.07 -17.26 1.41
N SER A 167 -20.10 -15.97 1.78
CA SER A 167 -19.30 -15.40 2.87
C SER A 167 -20.16 -15.03 4.09
N LEU A 168 -19.52 -14.63 5.18
CA LEU A 168 -20.20 -14.08 6.36
C LEU A 168 -21.00 -12.80 6.08
N LEU A 169 -20.81 -12.19 4.93
CA LEU A 169 -21.49 -10.97 4.51
C LEU A 169 -22.75 -11.23 3.66
N GLU A 170 -23.03 -12.48 3.28
CA GLU A 170 -24.14 -12.87 2.41
C GLU A 170 -25.51 -12.44 2.94
N SER A 171 -25.67 -12.40 4.27
CA SER A 171 -26.92 -11.99 4.92
C SER A 171 -27.17 -10.48 4.93
N LEU A 172 -26.20 -9.69 4.48
CA LEU A 172 -26.31 -8.24 4.46
C LEU A 172 -26.98 -7.76 3.16
N ASP A 173 -27.88 -6.78 3.29
CA ASP A 173 -28.41 -6.07 2.13
C ASP A 173 -27.35 -5.17 1.47
N ASP A 174 -27.61 -4.76 0.22
CA ASP A 174 -26.69 -3.95 -0.59
C ASP A 174 -26.31 -2.62 0.08
N HIS A 175 -27.23 -2.02 0.84
CA HIS A 175 -26.97 -0.78 1.55
C HIS A 175 -25.99 -0.99 2.70
N SER A 176 -26.19 -2.03 3.48
CA SER A 176 -25.28 -2.42 4.57
C SER A 176 -23.90 -2.80 4.05
N LEU A 177 -23.83 -3.51 2.94
CA LEU A 177 -22.55 -3.82 2.25
C LEU A 177 -21.85 -2.55 1.78
N CYS A 178 -22.61 -1.60 1.17
CA CYS A 178 -22.07 -0.30 0.77
C CYS A 178 -21.45 0.46 1.93
N ILE A 179 -22.15 0.55 3.06
CA ILE A 179 -21.66 1.26 4.25
C ILE A 179 -20.37 0.60 4.76
N ARG A 180 -20.34 -0.73 4.91
CA ARG A 180 -19.17 -1.45 5.41
C ARG A 180 -17.97 -1.31 4.48
N PHE A 181 -18.19 -1.46 3.18
CA PHE A 181 -17.15 -1.30 2.17
C PHE A 181 -16.58 0.13 2.18
N CYS A 182 -17.44 1.14 2.12
CA CYS A 182 -17.02 2.54 2.14
C CYS A 182 -16.25 2.88 3.43
N ASN A 183 -16.72 2.43 4.58
CA ASN A 183 -16.05 2.65 5.85
C ASN A 183 -14.66 1.99 5.88
N LEU A 184 -14.54 0.74 5.41
CA LEU A 184 -13.25 0.05 5.32
C LEU A 184 -12.27 0.83 4.44
N LEU A 185 -12.71 1.30 3.27
CA LEU A 185 -11.87 2.12 2.37
C LEU A 185 -11.45 3.44 3.03
N VAL A 186 -12.41 4.18 3.60
CA VAL A 186 -12.13 5.47 4.25
C VAL A 186 -11.10 5.30 5.35
N TYR A 187 -11.34 4.39 6.29
CA TYR A 187 -10.42 4.16 7.41
C TYR A 187 -9.03 3.70 6.94
N SER A 188 -8.96 2.77 5.98
CA SER A 188 -7.70 2.26 5.47
C SER A 188 -6.89 3.33 4.75
N VAL A 189 -7.53 4.10 3.86
CA VAL A 189 -6.83 5.13 3.07
C VAL A 189 -6.44 6.31 3.96
N CYS A 190 -7.33 6.79 4.86
CA CYS A 190 -6.98 7.83 5.83
C CYS A 190 -5.80 7.39 6.70
N TYR A 191 -5.83 6.16 7.22
CA TYR A 191 -4.73 5.64 8.03
C TYR A 191 -3.40 5.64 7.26
N MET A 192 -3.39 5.17 6.01
CA MET A 192 -2.19 5.18 5.17
C MET A 192 -1.68 6.60 4.90
N ILE A 193 -2.57 7.56 4.63
CA ILE A 193 -2.20 8.97 4.40
C ILE A 193 -1.59 9.56 5.68
N LEU A 194 -2.24 9.38 6.82
CA LEU A 194 -1.77 9.90 8.10
C LEU A 194 -0.39 9.36 8.47
N ILE A 195 -0.18 8.03 8.33
CA ILE A 195 1.14 7.43 8.55
C ILE A 195 2.21 8.06 7.63
N ARG A 196 1.88 8.29 6.34
CA ARG A 196 2.81 8.94 5.42
C ARG A 196 3.10 10.39 5.80
N CYS A 197 2.12 11.08 6.32
CA CYS A 197 2.27 12.46 6.80
C CYS A 197 2.99 12.56 8.17
N GLY A 198 3.34 11.42 8.78
CA GLY A 198 4.04 11.38 10.08
C GLY A 198 3.10 11.47 11.29
N TYR A 199 1.80 11.41 11.08
CA TYR A 199 0.82 11.27 12.16
C TYR A 199 0.79 9.79 12.61
N ASP A 200 1.72 9.41 13.47
CA ASP A 200 1.71 8.05 14.03
C ASP A 200 0.73 8.01 15.20
N SER A 201 -0.39 7.34 15.00
CA SER A 201 -1.30 6.99 16.11
C SER A 201 -0.62 5.86 16.90
N LYS A 202 0.02 6.21 18.00
CA LYS A 202 0.42 5.24 19.02
C LYS A 202 -0.81 4.58 19.63
#